data_60fd5ab26d1810b30a27c96b155f8ba1
#
_entry.id   60fd5ab26d1810b30a27c96b155f8ba1
#
_cell.length_a   1.000
_cell.length_b   1.000
_cell.length_c   1.000
_cell.angle_alpha   90.00
_cell.angle_beta   90.00
_cell.angle_gamma   90.00
#
_symmetry.space_group_name_H-M   'P 1'
#
loop_
_entity.id
_entity.type
_entity.pdbx_description
1 polymer ?
#
loop_
_entity_poly.entity_id
_entity_poly.type
_entity_poly.pdbx_seq_one_letter_code
_entity_poly.pdbx_strand_id
1 'polypeptide(L)'
;MSRTDVLQPLRQAIVAGELSRREAVQLAIAAGVSLTAASQALSNPMSAVRVRSTSTTAAPRQTFDYIIVGSGTAGCVLAHRLSADRNLRILVLEAGAWPTDPAIDSPQAWPGLQGRAFDWGYQTLPQPGIDGRVLPCPRGKGFGGSSLLNALGHQRGAAAGYDRWEALGAAGWNRNTMLAAHRRSETYSGGSDRWRGGDGPLDVLAVDPARANPVARAFLDAAIGRGFRWSADLNGEHSAEACWNQFTIDGAGRRAHGARAFLEPVLARSNLMLLADAPVESLLIEQSRCGGVRYRHQQTLTDVRAERGVIMAAGAIDTPRLLMLSGLGPADHLREHGITVRADLPEVGANLHDHPLVGGVAFEAKRAVPLSNYNHGEGMLFATVNGGDVPDVLVMSVTVPFVLPTVGTPPAHCFTLVPALLQPQSRGRLRLASADPRQAPLIDTATLREQTDLETLTTAVEIAREVGSRKELGEWVLREVFPGPQATTRSALREFVKRGTSPFYHPVGTARMGADAAAPVTPELRVRGIDNLWVADASVMPQIVPAMTNAAVVAIAERAADLIAGAFG
;
A
#
# COMPACT_ATOMS: atom_id res chain seq x y z
N MET A 1 -21.22 -9.15 -41.98
CA MET A 1 -20.98 -8.30 -40.80
C MET A 1 -19.51 -8.39 -40.42
N SER A 2 -18.84 -7.29 -40.19
CA SER A 2 -17.46 -7.32 -39.71
C SER A 2 -17.39 -7.82 -38.25
N ARG A 3 -16.25 -8.39 -37.81
CA ARG A 3 -16.07 -8.81 -36.42
C ARG A 3 -16.35 -7.66 -35.45
N THR A 4 -16.09 -6.43 -35.85
CA THR A 4 -16.32 -5.22 -35.08
C THR A 4 -17.81 -4.94 -34.86
N ASP A 5 -18.65 -5.25 -35.87
CA ASP A 5 -20.09 -4.99 -35.82
C ASP A 5 -20.83 -5.90 -34.82
N VAL A 6 -20.28 -7.09 -34.52
CA VAL A 6 -20.84 -8.02 -33.53
C VAL A 6 -20.38 -7.74 -32.11
N LEU A 7 -19.12 -7.39 -31.94
CA LEU A 7 -18.49 -7.28 -30.62
C LEU A 7 -18.82 -5.96 -29.91
N GLN A 8 -19.04 -4.87 -30.63
CA GLN A 8 -19.31 -3.56 -30.07
C GLN A 8 -20.65 -3.48 -29.31
N PRO A 9 -21.79 -3.96 -29.84
CA PRO A 9 -23.04 -4.02 -29.10
C PRO A 9 -22.97 -4.91 -27.85
N LEU A 10 -22.28 -6.06 -27.94
CA LEU A 10 -22.14 -6.98 -26.81
C LEU A 10 -21.29 -6.36 -25.67
N ARG A 11 -20.28 -5.58 -26.01
CA ARG A 11 -19.51 -4.80 -25.02
C ARG A 11 -20.38 -3.73 -24.32
N GLN A 12 -21.24 -3.05 -25.08
CA GLN A 12 -22.14 -2.04 -24.52
C GLN A 12 -23.15 -2.69 -23.56
N ALA A 13 -23.70 -3.84 -23.92
CA ALA A 13 -24.63 -4.58 -23.07
C ALA A 13 -23.98 -5.11 -21.78
N ILE A 14 -22.68 -5.51 -21.83
CA ILE A 14 -21.92 -5.86 -20.62
C ILE A 14 -21.74 -4.63 -19.70
N VAL A 15 -21.36 -3.47 -20.27
CA VAL A 15 -21.18 -2.23 -19.52
C VAL A 15 -22.49 -1.72 -18.93
N ALA A 16 -23.61 -1.92 -19.62
CA ALA A 16 -24.95 -1.57 -19.13
C ALA A 16 -25.50 -2.55 -18.08
N GLY A 17 -24.80 -3.67 -17.83
CA GLY A 17 -25.27 -4.72 -16.92
C GLY A 17 -26.42 -5.58 -17.48
N GLU A 18 -26.71 -5.46 -18.77
CA GLU A 18 -27.78 -6.18 -19.47
C GLU A 18 -27.41 -7.62 -19.83
N LEU A 19 -26.10 -7.89 -19.97
CA LEU A 19 -25.55 -9.22 -20.25
C LEU A 19 -24.36 -9.52 -19.35
N SER A 20 -24.28 -10.75 -18.83
CA SER A 20 -23.04 -11.23 -18.24
C SER A 20 -21.97 -11.46 -19.33
N ARG A 21 -20.69 -11.37 -18.95
CA ARG A 21 -19.58 -11.64 -19.87
C ARG A 21 -19.69 -13.03 -20.54
N ARG A 22 -20.16 -14.03 -19.78
CA ARG A 22 -20.33 -15.40 -20.28
C ARG A 22 -21.37 -15.47 -21.39
N GLU A 23 -22.50 -14.81 -21.21
CA GLU A 23 -23.58 -14.71 -22.21
C GLU A 23 -23.11 -13.95 -23.46
N ALA A 24 -22.39 -12.83 -23.27
CA ALA A 24 -21.84 -12.07 -24.38
C ALA A 24 -20.80 -12.86 -25.21
N VAL A 25 -19.95 -13.66 -24.56
CA VAL A 25 -19.01 -14.58 -25.25
C VAL A 25 -19.77 -15.64 -26.00
N GLN A 26 -20.83 -16.24 -25.46
CA GLN A 26 -21.67 -17.22 -26.14
C GLN A 26 -22.37 -16.64 -27.36
N LEU A 27 -22.91 -15.43 -27.26
CA LEU A 27 -23.54 -14.71 -28.36
C LEU A 27 -22.53 -14.35 -29.46
N ALA A 28 -21.32 -13.93 -29.10
CA ALA A 28 -20.25 -13.67 -30.07
C ALA A 28 -19.83 -14.93 -30.83
N ILE A 29 -19.75 -16.08 -30.15
CA ILE A 29 -19.45 -17.37 -30.77
C ILE A 29 -20.61 -17.79 -31.72
N ALA A 30 -21.85 -17.63 -31.27
CA ALA A 30 -23.03 -17.91 -32.09
C ALA A 30 -23.08 -17.04 -33.37
N ALA A 31 -22.50 -15.83 -33.31
CA ALA A 31 -22.35 -14.94 -34.45
C ALA A 31 -21.05 -15.17 -35.27
N GLY A 32 -20.36 -16.30 -35.07
CA GLY A 32 -19.19 -16.71 -35.85
C GLY A 32 -17.84 -16.16 -35.42
N VAL A 33 -17.73 -15.59 -34.22
CA VAL A 33 -16.46 -15.15 -33.65
C VAL A 33 -15.80 -16.33 -32.92
N SER A 34 -14.51 -16.59 -33.17
CA SER A 34 -13.82 -17.68 -32.47
C SER A 34 -13.77 -17.43 -30.93
N LEU A 35 -13.79 -18.50 -30.14
CA LEU A 35 -13.76 -18.43 -28.68
C LEU A 35 -12.61 -17.55 -28.17
N THR A 36 -11.41 -17.69 -28.74
CA THR A 36 -10.23 -16.91 -28.38
C THR A 36 -10.44 -15.42 -28.68
N ALA A 37 -10.95 -15.07 -29.86
CA ALA A 37 -11.21 -13.70 -30.26
C ALA A 37 -12.36 -13.06 -29.47
N ALA A 38 -13.45 -13.81 -29.21
CA ALA A 38 -14.56 -13.36 -28.39
C ALA A 38 -14.11 -13.13 -26.93
N SER A 39 -13.38 -14.08 -26.36
CA SER A 39 -12.83 -14.00 -25.02
C SER A 39 -11.87 -12.82 -24.84
N GLN A 40 -10.94 -12.61 -25.78
CA GLN A 40 -10.03 -11.46 -25.77
C GLN A 40 -10.76 -10.14 -25.98
N ALA A 41 -11.67 -10.07 -26.93
CA ALA A 41 -12.40 -8.85 -27.24
C ALA A 41 -13.38 -8.44 -26.14
N LEU A 42 -14.02 -9.38 -25.46
CA LEU A 42 -14.98 -9.15 -24.38
C LEU A 42 -14.36 -9.25 -22.98
N SER A 43 -13.05 -9.57 -22.87
CA SER A 43 -12.32 -9.58 -21.60
C SER A 43 -11.96 -8.18 -21.09
N ASN A 44 -12.07 -7.16 -21.93
CA ASN A 44 -11.68 -5.80 -21.59
C ASN A 44 -12.82 -4.81 -21.92
N PRO A 45 -13.84 -4.65 -21.06
CA PRO A 45 -14.82 -3.58 -21.23
C PRO A 45 -14.15 -2.20 -21.09
N MET A 46 -12.91 -2.15 -20.61
CA MET A 46 -12.15 -0.94 -20.26
C MET A 46 -11.26 -0.39 -21.39
N SER A 47 -11.19 -1.02 -22.58
CA SER A 47 -10.48 -0.40 -23.71
C SER A 47 -11.17 0.85 -24.27
N ALA A 48 -12.25 1.30 -23.62
CA ALA A 48 -12.94 2.56 -23.88
C ALA A 48 -12.93 3.51 -22.67
N VAL A 49 -12.03 3.34 -21.68
CA VAL A 49 -11.67 4.47 -20.82
C VAL A 49 -11.14 5.54 -21.78
N ARG A 50 -11.90 6.62 -21.96
CA ARG A 50 -11.44 7.79 -22.70
C ARG A 50 -10.25 8.38 -21.90
N VAL A 51 -9.09 7.73 -22.02
CA VAL A 51 -7.83 8.46 -22.02
C VAL A 51 -7.98 9.37 -23.23
N ARG A 52 -8.42 10.61 -23.02
CA ARG A 52 -8.43 11.60 -24.09
C ARG A 52 -6.97 11.81 -24.47
N SER A 53 -6.50 11.04 -25.46
CA SER A 53 -5.40 11.45 -26.29
C SER A 53 -5.85 12.76 -26.94
N THR A 54 -5.45 13.88 -26.40
CA THR A 54 -5.62 15.17 -27.06
C THR A 54 -4.70 15.18 -28.26
N SER A 55 -5.28 14.97 -29.46
CA SER A 55 -4.61 15.30 -30.71
C SER A 55 -4.18 16.78 -30.66
N THR A 56 -2.97 17.04 -31.10
CA THR A 56 -2.25 18.30 -31.17
C THR A 56 -3.01 19.39 -31.96
N THR A 57 -3.90 20.09 -31.32
CA THR A 57 -4.21 21.50 -31.59
C THR A 57 -4.22 22.15 -30.22
N ALA A 58 -3.60 23.36 -30.11
CA ALA A 58 -3.42 24.06 -28.86
C ALA A 58 -4.72 24.05 -28.04
N ALA A 59 -4.79 23.13 -27.07
CA ALA A 59 -5.95 22.99 -26.21
C ALA A 59 -6.07 24.29 -25.39
N PRO A 60 -7.28 24.83 -25.20
CA PRO A 60 -7.49 25.93 -24.27
C PRO A 60 -6.92 25.52 -22.93
N ARG A 61 -6.26 26.43 -22.20
CA ARG A 61 -5.73 26.21 -20.86
C ARG A 61 -6.82 25.57 -20.01
N GLN A 62 -6.81 24.24 -19.86
CA GLN A 62 -7.77 23.56 -19.02
C GLN A 62 -7.35 23.83 -17.58
N THR A 63 -8.15 24.59 -16.87
CA THR A 63 -8.02 24.77 -15.42
C THR A 63 -8.90 23.75 -14.73
N PHE A 64 -8.39 23.18 -13.64
CA PHE A 64 -9.12 22.26 -12.76
C PHE A 64 -9.28 22.91 -11.39
N ASP A 65 -10.27 22.51 -10.63
CA ASP A 65 -10.38 22.96 -9.24
C ASP A 65 -9.27 22.32 -8.43
N TYR A 66 -9.11 20.99 -8.54
CA TYR A 66 -8.04 20.27 -7.88
C TYR A 66 -7.27 19.38 -8.85
N ILE A 67 -5.96 19.27 -8.61
CA ILE A 67 -5.08 18.30 -9.26
C ILE A 67 -4.58 17.33 -8.19
N ILE A 68 -4.83 16.03 -8.37
CA ILE A 68 -4.32 14.96 -7.53
C ILE A 68 -3.09 14.36 -8.22
N VAL A 69 -1.94 14.39 -7.54
CA VAL A 69 -0.67 13.86 -8.03
C VAL A 69 -0.45 12.46 -7.50
N GLY A 70 -0.57 11.48 -8.38
CA GLY A 70 -0.53 10.05 -8.06
C GLY A 70 -1.92 9.45 -7.85
N SER A 71 -2.15 8.28 -8.43
CA SER A 71 -3.37 7.49 -8.28
C SER A 71 -3.12 6.18 -7.54
N GLY A 72 -2.22 6.21 -6.55
CA GLY A 72 -2.07 5.12 -5.58
C GLY A 72 -3.32 4.98 -4.71
N THR A 73 -3.23 4.20 -3.64
CA THR A 73 -4.35 3.99 -2.70
C THR A 73 -5.01 5.30 -2.29
N ALA A 74 -4.21 6.29 -1.84
CA ALA A 74 -4.74 7.58 -1.40
C ALA A 74 -5.38 8.38 -2.53
N GLY A 75 -4.71 8.51 -3.68
CA GLY A 75 -5.22 9.28 -4.82
C GLY A 75 -6.52 8.70 -5.38
N CYS A 76 -6.70 7.38 -5.37
CA CYS A 76 -7.95 6.73 -5.75
C CYS A 76 -9.12 7.12 -4.82
N VAL A 77 -8.90 7.11 -3.50
CA VAL A 77 -9.90 7.53 -2.51
C VAL A 77 -10.26 9.00 -2.68
N LEU A 78 -9.25 9.87 -2.78
CA LEU A 78 -9.43 11.32 -2.98
C LEU A 78 -10.24 11.62 -4.24
N ALA A 79 -9.88 10.99 -5.37
CA ALA A 79 -10.60 11.14 -6.63
C ALA A 79 -12.06 10.70 -6.51
N HIS A 80 -12.30 9.56 -5.84
CA HIS A 80 -13.65 9.06 -5.57
C HIS A 80 -14.49 10.06 -4.78
N ARG A 81 -13.94 10.57 -3.66
CA ARG A 81 -14.68 11.44 -2.73
C ARG A 81 -14.88 12.86 -3.30
N LEU A 82 -13.80 13.50 -3.77
CA LEU A 82 -13.88 14.89 -4.24
C LEU A 82 -14.71 15.03 -5.52
N SER A 83 -14.66 14.05 -6.43
CA SER A 83 -15.49 14.09 -7.64
C SER A 83 -16.97 13.82 -7.40
N ALA A 84 -17.40 13.50 -6.17
CA ALA A 84 -18.81 13.41 -5.81
C ALA A 84 -19.52 14.78 -5.90
N ASP A 85 -18.81 15.86 -5.60
CA ASP A 85 -19.28 17.20 -5.92
C ASP A 85 -19.10 17.48 -7.42
N ARG A 86 -20.21 17.53 -8.15
CA ARG A 86 -20.23 17.72 -9.60
C ARG A 86 -19.80 19.11 -10.05
N ASN A 87 -19.74 20.08 -9.14
CA ASN A 87 -19.25 21.44 -9.42
C ASN A 87 -17.73 21.52 -9.43
N LEU A 88 -17.03 20.53 -8.87
CA LEU A 88 -15.56 20.45 -8.85
C LEU A 88 -15.03 19.70 -10.07
N ARG A 89 -14.08 20.27 -10.77
CA ARG A 89 -13.33 19.61 -11.84
C ARG A 89 -12.04 19.05 -11.28
N ILE A 90 -11.89 17.74 -11.32
CA ILE A 90 -10.77 17.00 -10.74
C ILE A 90 -9.90 16.39 -11.84
N LEU A 91 -8.61 16.66 -11.80
CA LEU A 91 -7.61 15.98 -12.62
C LEU A 91 -6.77 15.05 -11.73
N VAL A 92 -6.61 13.80 -12.14
CA VAL A 92 -5.67 12.85 -11.54
C VAL A 92 -4.55 12.57 -12.53
N LEU A 93 -3.31 12.81 -12.13
CA LEU A 93 -2.10 12.52 -12.91
C LEU A 93 -1.40 11.30 -12.35
N GLU A 94 -1.25 10.27 -13.18
CA GLU A 94 -0.58 9.02 -12.80
C GLU A 94 0.62 8.75 -13.70
N ALA A 95 1.74 8.39 -13.08
CA ALA A 95 2.99 8.13 -13.80
C ALA A 95 2.98 6.83 -14.62
N GLY A 96 2.15 5.87 -14.23
CA GLY A 96 2.00 4.60 -14.93
C GLY A 96 0.67 4.47 -15.66
N ALA A 97 0.46 3.29 -16.27
CA ALA A 97 -0.73 2.97 -17.04
C ALA A 97 -1.87 2.41 -16.18
N TRP A 98 -3.03 2.23 -16.78
CA TRP A 98 -4.11 1.44 -16.20
C TRP A 98 -3.69 -0.04 -16.09
N PRO A 99 -3.96 -0.72 -14.96
CA PRO A 99 -3.53 -2.09 -14.74
C PRO A 99 -4.24 -3.06 -15.71
N THR A 100 -3.48 -3.78 -16.50
CA THR A 100 -4.00 -4.75 -17.50
C THR A 100 -3.43 -6.16 -17.35
N ASP A 101 -2.40 -6.33 -16.50
CA ASP A 101 -1.82 -7.64 -16.23
C ASP A 101 -2.79 -8.50 -15.41
N PRO A 102 -3.26 -9.64 -15.93
CA PRO A 102 -4.25 -10.48 -15.23
C PRO A 102 -3.72 -11.08 -13.91
N ALA A 103 -2.41 -11.15 -13.72
CA ALA A 103 -1.83 -11.62 -12.47
C ALA A 103 -2.13 -10.68 -11.29
N ILE A 104 -2.41 -9.39 -11.55
CA ILE A 104 -2.82 -8.44 -10.53
C ILE A 104 -4.12 -8.89 -9.86
N ASP A 105 -5.04 -9.47 -10.62
CA ASP A 105 -6.34 -9.91 -10.10
C ASP A 105 -6.25 -11.11 -9.16
N SER A 106 -5.22 -11.95 -9.30
CA SER A 106 -5.05 -13.14 -8.47
C SER A 106 -4.47 -12.79 -7.09
N PRO A 107 -5.18 -13.07 -5.99
CA PRO A 107 -4.66 -12.86 -4.63
C PRO A 107 -3.39 -13.65 -4.34
N GLN A 108 -3.24 -14.84 -4.91
CA GLN A 108 -2.09 -15.72 -4.69
C GLN A 108 -0.83 -15.29 -5.46
N ALA A 109 -0.98 -14.44 -6.48
CA ALA A 109 0.14 -14.06 -7.36
C ALA A 109 1.07 -12.99 -6.78
N TRP A 110 0.76 -12.37 -5.63
CA TRP A 110 1.53 -11.26 -5.07
C TRP A 110 3.04 -11.50 -4.98
N PRO A 111 3.57 -12.73 -4.70
CA PRO A 111 5.01 -12.93 -4.63
C PRO A 111 5.73 -12.67 -5.96
N GLY A 112 5.03 -12.83 -7.09
CA GLY A 112 5.57 -12.64 -8.44
C GLY A 112 5.21 -11.30 -9.09
N LEU A 113 4.61 -10.34 -8.37
CA LEU A 113 4.22 -9.04 -8.94
C LEU A 113 5.32 -7.99 -8.86
N GLN A 114 6.27 -8.14 -7.93
CA GLN A 114 7.41 -7.23 -7.79
C GLN A 114 8.36 -7.34 -8.99
N GLY A 115 8.97 -6.22 -9.38
CA GLY A 115 9.88 -6.15 -10.52
C GLY A 115 9.22 -6.17 -11.89
N ARG A 116 7.87 -6.16 -11.97
CA ARG A 116 7.14 -6.04 -13.24
C ARG A 116 7.09 -4.58 -13.72
N ALA A 117 6.58 -4.36 -14.93
CA ALA A 117 6.51 -3.03 -15.56
C ALA A 117 5.72 -1.98 -14.76
N PHE A 118 4.81 -2.43 -13.89
CA PHE A 118 4.05 -1.59 -12.96
C PHE A 118 4.68 -1.50 -11.55
N ASP A 119 5.99 -1.73 -11.43
CA ASP A 119 6.81 -1.48 -10.25
C ASP A 119 7.89 -0.45 -10.58
N TRP A 120 8.08 0.56 -9.72
CA TRP A 120 9.17 1.53 -9.85
C TRP A 120 10.55 0.89 -9.73
N GLY A 121 10.65 -0.28 -9.07
CA GLY A 121 11.90 -1.02 -8.90
C GLY A 121 12.94 -0.31 -8.05
N TYR A 122 12.53 0.51 -7.08
CA TYR A 122 13.44 1.23 -6.19
C TYR A 122 14.25 0.27 -5.33
N GLN A 123 15.43 0.74 -4.91
CA GLN A 123 16.32 0.06 -3.99
C GLN A 123 16.79 1.04 -2.90
N THR A 124 17.12 0.50 -1.74
CA THR A 124 17.72 1.29 -0.66
C THR A 124 19.20 1.54 -0.93
N LEU A 125 19.76 2.52 -0.23
CA LEU A 125 21.22 2.55 -0.01
C LEU A 125 21.66 1.31 0.80
N PRO A 126 22.97 0.98 0.82
CA PRO A 126 23.48 -0.05 1.72
C PRO A 126 23.06 0.21 3.17
N GLN A 127 22.55 -0.82 3.86
CA GLN A 127 22.01 -0.71 5.21
C GLN A 127 22.99 -1.26 6.26
N PRO A 128 23.68 -0.41 7.04
CA PRO A 128 24.71 -0.87 7.99
C PRO A 128 24.16 -1.84 9.05
N GLY A 129 22.90 -1.67 9.52
CA GLY A 129 22.27 -2.54 10.51
C GLY A 129 22.07 -4.00 10.07
N ILE A 130 22.26 -4.28 8.78
CA ILE A 130 22.17 -5.60 8.17
C ILE A 130 23.38 -5.87 7.26
N ASP A 131 24.57 -5.53 7.74
CA ASP A 131 25.87 -5.83 7.11
C ASP A 131 26.04 -5.23 5.70
N GLY A 132 25.48 -4.03 5.48
CA GLY A 132 25.62 -3.29 4.21
C GLY A 132 24.76 -3.81 3.05
N ARG A 133 23.78 -4.68 3.31
CA ARG A 133 22.90 -5.17 2.24
C ARG A 133 22.02 -4.04 1.67
N VAL A 134 21.81 -4.11 0.37
CA VAL A 134 20.84 -3.30 -0.36
C VAL A 134 19.53 -4.06 -0.40
N LEU A 135 18.44 -3.39 -0.05
CA LEU A 135 17.11 -3.99 -0.01
C LEU A 135 16.23 -3.48 -1.17
N PRO A 136 15.36 -4.33 -1.73
CA PRO A 136 14.35 -3.87 -2.69
C PRO A 136 13.33 -2.96 -1.98
N CYS A 137 12.86 -1.93 -2.69
CA CYS A 137 11.81 -1.03 -2.23
C CYS A 137 10.71 -0.91 -3.30
N PRO A 138 10.01 -2.01 -3.64
CA PRO A 138 9.00 -2.01 -4.70
C PRO A 138 7.87 -1.05 -4.39
N ARG A 139 7.49 -0.22 -5.37
CA ARG A 139 6.37 0.72 -5.32
C ARG A 139 5.55 0.60 -6.59
N GLY A 140 4.25 0.46 -6.46
CA GLY A 140 3.38 0.34 -7.62
C GLY A 140 3.35 1.62 -8.46
N LYS A 141 3.39 1.44 -9.79
CA LYS A 141 3.36 2.47 -10.83
C LYS A 141 2.17 2.21 -11.74
N GLY A 142 1.11 2.96 -11.57
CA GLY A 142 -0.16 2.79 -12.28
C GLY A 142 -1.37 3.04 -11.38
N PHE A 143 -2.56 3.06 -11.97
CA PHE A 143 -3.80 3.30 -11.24
C PHE A 143 -4.06 2.20 -10.19
N GLY A 144 -4.04 2.59 -8.92
CA GLY A 144 -4.03 1.70 -7.76
C GLY A 144 -2.70 1.72 -6.99
N GLY A 145 -1.60 2.15 -7.63
CA GLY A 145 -0.28 2.25 -7.00
C GLY A 145 0.14 0.94 -6.32
N SER A 146 0.70 1.02 -5.11
CA SER A 146 1.20 -0.17 -4.40
C SER A 146 0.11 -1.19 -4.01
N SER A 147 -1.19 -0.84 -4.07
CA SER A 147 -2.26 -1.82 -3.92
C SER A 147 -2.34 -2.83 -5.07
N LEU A 148 -1.65 -2.58 -6.21
CA LEU A 148 -1.47 -3.54 -7.29
C LEU A 148 -0.49 -4.67 -6.94
N LEU A 149 0.47 -4.40 -6.04
CA LEU A 149 1.60 -5.28 -5.72
C LEU A 149 1.46 -5.96 -4.35
N ASN A 150 0.71 -5.37 -3.42
CA ASN A 150 0.67 -5.78 -2.02
C ASN A 150 0.09 -7.19 -1.81
N ALA A 151 0.29 -7.73 -0.62
CA ALA A 151 -0.27 -9.03 -0.22
C ALA A 151 -1.71 -8.94 0.30
N LEU A 152 -2.47 -7.91 -0.01
CA LEU A 152 -3.90 -7.70 0.25
C LEU A 152 -4.33 -7.65 1.72
N GLY A 153 -3.45 -7.84 2.69
CA GLY A 153 -3.83 -7.81 4.10
C GLY A 153 -4.52 -6.50 4.50
N HIS A 154 -5.67 -6.59 5.15
CA HIS A 154 -6.44 -5.44 5.64
C HIS A 154 -6.40 -5.39 7.16
N GLN A 155 -5.47 -4.63 7.69
CA GLN A 155 -5.26 -4.46 9.13
C GLN A 155 -5.31 -2.96 9.44
N ARG A 156 -6.23 -2.56 10.32
CA ARG A 156 -6.36 -1.16 10.72
C ARG A 156 -5.30 -0.73 11.72
N GLY A 157 -4.79 -1.68 12.49
CA GLY A 157 -3.88 -1.46 13.61
C GLY A 157 -4.60 -1.19 14.93
N ALA A 158 -3.84 -1.25 16.02
CA ALA A 158 -4.34 -0.98 17.34
C ALA A 158 -4.81 0.49 17.45
N ALA A 159 -5.99 0.70 18.04
CA ALA A 159 -6.59 2.01 18.21
C ALA A 159 -5.67 3.01 18.94
N ALA A 160 -4.94 2.54 19.96
CA ALA A 160 -3.96 3.35 20.69
C ALA A 160 -2.81 3.86 19.80
N GLY A 161 -2.52 3.21 18.66
CA GLY A 161 -1.55 3.70 17.69
C GLY A 161 -1.96 5.05 17.07
N TYR A 162 -3.25 5.25 16.82
CA TYR A 162 -3.79 6.52 16.32
C TYR A 162 -3.84 7.59 17.42
N ASP A 163 -4.17 7.22 18.67
CA ASP A 163 -4.13 8.18 19.77
C ASP A 163 -2.70 8.71 20.02
N ARG A 164 -1.67 7.89 19.72
CA ARG A 164 -0.29 8.35 19.71
C ARG A 164 -0.01 9.40 18.63
N TRP A 165 -0.67 9.34 17.46
CA TRP A 165 -0.53 10.41 16.46
C TRP A 165 -1.02 11.75 16.98
N GLU A 166 -2.16 11.75 17.67
CA GLU A 166 -2.68 12.98 18.31
C GLU A 166 -1.74 13.48 19.40
N ALA A 167 -1.20 12.58 20.24
CA ALA A 167 -0.22 12.91 21.26
C ALA A 167 1.11 13.44 20.67
N LEU A 168 1.47 13.05 19.46
CA LEU A 168 2.63 13.55 18.70
C LEU A 168 2.33 14.88 17.97
N GLY A 169 1.20 15.51 18.23
CA GLY A 169 0.83 16.82 17.70
C GLY A 169 -0.04 16.76 16.43
N ALA A 170 -0.47 15.60 15.99
CA ALA A 170 -1.44 15.47 14.89
C ALA A 170 -2.87 15.59 15.44
N ALA A 171 -3.28 16.80 15.83
CA ALA A 171 -4.56 17.07 16.45
C ALA A 171 -5.74 16.56 15.60
N GLY A 172 -6.67 15.82 16.21
CA GLY A 172 -7.83 15.24 15.55
C GLY A 172 -7.55 13.93 14.78
N TRP A 173 -6.33 13.39 14.79
CA TRP A 173 -5.98 12.10 14.18
C TRP A 173 -5.95 10.97 15.22
N ASN A 174 -7.04 10.83 15.96
CA ASN A 174 -7.22 9.83 17.02
C ASN A 174 -8.06 8.63 16.57
N ARG A 175 -8.22 7.65 17.47
CA ARG A 175 -8.96 6.41 17.21
C ARG A 175 -10.37 6.62 16.66
N ASN A 176 -11.10 7.61 17.18
CA ASN A 176 -12.50 7.81 16.82
C ASN A 176 -12.63 8.33 15.39
N THR A 177 -11.80 9.31 15.04
CA THR A 177 -11.78 9.88 13.68
C THR A 177 -11.35 8.84 12.66
N MET A 178 -10.31 8.06 12.99
CA MET A 178 -9.81 7.02 12.09
C MET A 178 -10.78 5.85 11.97
N LEU A 179 -11.48 5.47 13.05
CA LEU A 179 -12.54 4.46 12.99
C LEU A 179 -13.67 4.88 12.04
N ALA A 180 -14.13 6.13 12.12
CA ALA A 180 -15.15 6.65 11.21
C ALA A 180 -14.71 6.56 9.73
N ALA A 181 -13.45 6.93 9.44
CA ALA A 181 -12.87 6.84 8.10
C ALA A 181 -12.75 5.38 7.61
N HIS A 182 -12.30 4.47 8.46
CA HIS A 182 -12.22 3.03 8.14
C HIS A 182 -13.60 2.45 7.83
N ARG A 183 -14.60 2.72 8.64
CA ARG A 183 -15.96 2.22 8.44
C ARG A 183 -16.57 2.74 7.13
N ARG A 184 -16.35 4.02 6.80
CA ARG A 184 -16.85 4.65 5.57
C ARG A 184 -16.23 4.03 4.31
N SER A 185 -15.01 3.52 4.40
CA SER A 185 -14.29 3.01 3.25
C SER A 185 -14.60 1.56 2.90
N GLU A 186 -15.06 0.73 3.87
CA GLU A 186 -15.13 -0.72 3.68
C GLU A 186 -16.55 -1.29 3.58
N THR A 187 -16.65 -2.39 2.83
CA THR A 187 -17.72 -3.38 2.92
C THR A 187 -17.13 -4.67 3.47
N TYR A 188 -17.42 -4.97 4.74
CA TYR A 188 -16.90 -6.14 5.41
C TYR A 188 -17.79 -7.36 5.23
N SER A 189 -17.25 -8.48 4.77
CA SER A 189 -18.00 -9.71 4.48
C SER A 189 -18.62 -10.38 5.72
N GLY A 190 -18.11 -10.08 6.92
CA GLY A 190 -18.65 -10.56 8.19
C GLY A 190 -19.84 -9.75 8.72
N GLY A 191 -20.28 -8.74 7.97
CA GLY A 191 -21.38 -7.84 8.35
C GLY A 191 -20.93 -6.56 9.03
N SER A 192 -21.80 -5.55 9.01
CA SER A 192 -21.52 -4.25 9.63
C SER A 192 -21.95 -4.22 11.10
N ASP A 193 -21.20 -3.47 11.90
CA ASP A 193 -21.49 -3.21 13.31
C ASP A 193 -20.93 -1.84 13.75
N ARG A 194 -20.77 -1.61 15.05
CA ARG A 194 -20.16 -0.38 15.56
C ARG A 194 -18.67 -0.22 15.16
N TRP A 195 -17.99 -1.31 14.81
CA TRP A 195 -16.58 -1.33 14.44
C TRP A 195 -16.37 -1.47 12.93
N ARG A 196 -17.31 -2.08 12.20
CA ARG A 196 -17.18 -2.46 10.81
C ARG A 196 -18.14 -1.71 9.90
N GLY A 197 -17.67 -1.38 8.67
CA GLY A 197 -18.49 -0.79 7.61
C GLY A 197 -19.20 -1.86 6.77
N GLY A 198 -20.31 -1.49 6.09
CA GLY A 198 -21.07 -2.42 5.27
C GLY A 198 -21.43 -1.93 3.87
N ASP A 199 -21.10 -0.67 3.54
CA ASP A 199 -21.52 0.01 2.32
C ASP A 199 -20.41 0.85 1.67
N GLY A 200 -19.19 0.71 2.16
CA GLY A 200 -18.03 1.38 1.58
C GLY A 200 -17.54 0.69 0.29
N PRO A 201 -16.78 1.40 -0.56
CA PRO A 201 -16.35 0.89 -1.85
C PRO A 201 -15.28 -0.21 -1.80
N LEU A 202 -14.58 -0.39 -0.68
CA LEU A 202 -13.51 -1.37 -0.54
C LEU A 202 -14.04 -2.67 0.06
N ASP A 203 -14.07 -3.72 -0.72
CA ASP A 203 -14.40 -5.06 -0.21
C ASP A 203 -13.31 -5.57 0.73
N VAL A 204 -13.73 -6.03 1.92
CA VAL A 204 -12.87 -6.66 2.93
C VAL A 204 -13.42 -8.04 3.26
N LEU A 205 -12.70 -9.06 2.82
CA LEU A 205 -13.07 -10.46 2.98
C LEU A 205 -12.47 -11.02 4.29
N ALA A 206 -13.33 -11.58 5.14
CA ALA A 206 -12.91 -12.41 6.27
C ALA A 206 -12.50 -13.80 5.78
N VAL A 207 -11.50 -14.40 6.43
CA VAL A 207 -11.18 -15.82 6.19
C VAL A 207 -12.33 -16.68 6.72
N ASP A 208 -12.89 -17.52 5.85
CA ASP A 208 -13.79 -18.60 6.24
C ASP A 208 -12.95 -19.75 6.84
N PRO A 209 -13.11 -20.08 8.12
CA PRO A 209 -12.34 -21.14 8.74
C PRO A 209 -12.49 -22.51 8.07
N ALA A 210 -13.61 -22.81 7.41
CA ALA A 210 -13.82 -24.07 6.72
C ALA A 210 -12.98 -24.17 5.41
N ARG A 211 -12.60 -23.03 4.82
CA ARG A 211 -11.80 -22.93 3.60
C ARG A 211 -10.35 -22.53 3.85
N ALA A 212 -9.99 -22.25 5.10
CA ALA A 212 -8.65 -21.83 5.47
C ALA A 212 -7.64 -22.96 5.28
N ASN A 213 -6.38 -22.57 4.99
CA ASN A 213 -5.28 -23.53 4.89
C ASN A 213 -5.08 -24.26 6.22
N PRO A 214 -5.00 -25.60 6.24
CA PRO A 214 -4.88 -26.36 7.49
C PRO A 214 -3.58 -26.09 8.26
N VAL A 215 -2.49 -25.67 7.58
CA VAL A 215 -1.25 -25.25 8.25
C VAL A 215 -1.47 -23.94 9.00
N ALA A 216 -2.20 -22.98 8.40
CA ALA A 216 -2.53 -21.72 9.06
C ALA A 216 -3.45 -21.93 10.28
N ARG A 217 -4.38 -22.88 10.20
CA ARG A 217 -5.19 -23.30 11.36
C ARG A 217 -4.32 -23.88 12.46
N ALA A 218 -3.46 -24.85 12.14
CA ALA A 218 -2.56 -25.47 13.10
C ALA A 218 -1.60 -24.45 13.76
N PHE A 219 -1.18 -23.42 13.01
CA PHE A 219 -0.42 -22.29 13.54
C PHE A 219 -1.22 -21.49 14.58
N LEU A 220 -2.48 -21.19 14.32
CA LEU A 220 -3.34 -20.46 15.26
C LEU A 220 -3.62 -21.30 16.51
N ASP A 221 -3.89 -22.60 16.35
CA ASP A 221 -4.06 -23.54 17.46
C ASP A 221 -2.78 -23.62 18.32
N ALA A 222 -1.61 -23.62 17.68
CA ALA A 222 -0.31 -23.59 18.36
C ALA A 222 -0.08 -22.27 19.12
N ALA A 223 -0.46 -21.13 18.53
CA ALA A 223 -0.38 -19.83 19.19
C ALA A 223 -1.30 -19.77 20.42
N ILE A 224 -2.54 -20.24 20.31
CA ILE A 224 -3.47 -20.36 21.43
C ILE A 224 -2.93 -21.32 22.50
N GLY A 225 -2.42 -22.47 22.09
CA GLY A 225 -1.78 -23.43 22.97
C GLY A 225 -0.54 -22.89 23.69
N ARG A 226 0.13 -21.85 23.12
CA ARG A 226 1.23 -21.11 23.77
C ARG A 226 0.72 -20.09 24.80
N GLY A 227 -0.57 -19.78 24.80
CA GLY A 227 -1.20 -18.85 25.74
C GLY A 227 -1.66 -17.52 25.15
N PHE A 228 -1.56 -17.34 23.85
CA PHE A 228 -2.12 -16.15 23.17
C PHE A 228 -3.64 -16.25 23.08
N ARG A 229 -4.32 -15.12 23.26
CA ARG A 229 -5.78 -15.08 23.18
C ARG A 229 -6.27 -15.16 21.75
N TRP A 230 -7.29 -15.95 21.53
CA TRP A 230 -8.04 -15.92 20.28
C TRP A 230 -8.82 -14.61 20.13
N SER A 231 -8.74 -14.01 18.96
CA SER A 231 -9.50 -12.81 18.58
C SER A 231 -10.35 -13.13 17.35
N ALA A 232 -11.66 -13.02 17.50
CA ALA A 232 -12.60 -13.36 16.42
C ALA A 232 -12.56 -12.39 15.25
N ASP A 233 -12.27 -11.12 15.50
CA ASP A 233 -12.11 -10.07 14.49
C ASP A 233 -10.79 -9.33 14.70
N LEU A 234 -9.94 -9.34 13.66
CA LEU A 234 -8.67 -8.63 13.61
C LEU A 234 -8.83 -7.12 13.81
N ASN A 235 -9.93 -6.55 13.29
CA ASN A 235 -10.20 -5.12 13.28
C ASN A 235 -11.39 -4.74 14.18
N GLY A 236 -11.70 -5.58 15.17
CA GLY A 236 -12.80 -5.38 16.12
C GLY A 236 -12.46 -4.43 17.27
N GLU A 237 -13.11 -4.65 18.42
CA GLU A 237 -13.04 -3.79 19.61
C GLU A 237 -11.65 -3.77 20.26
N HIS A 238 -11.01 -4.92 20.33
CA HIS A 238 -9.75 -5.10 21.04
C HIS A 238 -8.60 -5.37 20.09
N SER A 239 -7.40 -5.01 20.52
CA SER A 239 -6.18 -5.40 19.80
C SER A 239 -6.13 -6.93 19.70
N ALA A 240 -6.03 -7.44 18.48
CA ALA A 240 -5.95 -8.87 18.22
C ALA A 240 -4.62 -9.45 18.69
N GLU A 241 -4.65 -10.71 19.14
CA GLU A 241 -3.45 -11.53 19.37
C GLU A 241 -3.40 -12.65 18.32
N ALA A 242 -3.99 -13.83 18.56
CA ALA A 242 -4.11 -14.88 17.53
C ALA A 242 -5.43 -14.72 16.77
N CYS A 243 -5.37 -14.55 15.46
CA CYS A 243 -6.56 -14.28 14.65
C CYS A 243 -6.37 -14.70 13.18
N TRP A 244 -7.47 -14.85 12.48
CA TRP A 244 -7.45 -14.89 11.01
C TRP A 244 -7.14 -13.50 10.45
N ASN A 245 -6.37 -13.47 9.35
CA ASN A 245 -6.17 -12.28 8.55
C ASN A 245 -7.47 -11.89 7.82
N GLN A 246 -7.51 -10.67 7.31
CA GLN A 246 -8.58 -10.16 6.45
C GLN A 246 -7.95 -9.57 5.20
N PHE A 247 -8.67 -9.63 4.08
CA PHE A 247 -8.09 -9.33 2.79
C PHE A 247 -8.94 -8.37 1.98
N THR A 248 -8.29 -7.49 1.23
CA THR A 248 -8.94 -6.70 0.19
C THR A 248 -9.16 -7.57 -1.05
N ILE A 249 -10.18 -8.44 -0.97
CA ILE A 249 -10.61 -9.37 -2.03
C ILE A 249 -12.11 -9.14 -2.26
N ASP A 250 -12.51 -8.96 -3.53
CA ASP A 250 -13.89 -8.73 -3.91
C ASP A 250 -14.73 -10.02 -3.91
N GLY A 251 -16.06 -9.88 -4.04
CA GLY A 251 -17.00 -11.00 -4.08
C GLY A 251 -16.76 -11.99 -5.24
N ALA A 252 -15.98 -11.63 -6.25
CA ALA A 252 -15.55 -12.51 -7.34
C ALA A 252 -14.20 -13.20 -7.06
N GLY A 253 -13.61 -13.01 -5.88
CA GLY A 253 -12.32 -13.59 -5.49
C GLY A 253 -11.10 -12.88 -6.07
N ARG A 254 -11.25 -11.65 -6.56
CA ARG A 254 -10.17 -10.86 -7.17
C ARG A 254 -9.63 -9.83 -6.19
N ARG A 255 -8.40 -9.38 -6.41
CA ARG A 255 -7.79 -8.25 -5.70
C ARG A 255 -8.67 -7.00 -5.81
N ALA A 256 -9.14 -6.47 -4.68
CA ALA A 256 -9.80 -5.18 -4.58
C ALA A 256 -8.75 -4.06 -4.38
N HIS A 257 -7.96 -3.79 -5.44
CA HIS A 257 -6.98 -2.71 -5.41
C HIS A 257 -7.65 -1.32 -5.50
N GLY A 258 -6.92 -0.25 -5.14
CA GLY A 258 -7.47 1.10 -5.06
C GLY A 258 -8.23 1.56 -6.29
N ALA A 259 -7.72 1.29 -7.50
CA ALA A 259 -8.44 1.69 -8.71
C ALA A 259 -9.76 0.91 -8.88
N ARG A 260 -9.77 -0.42 -8.61
CA ARG A 260 -11.01 -1.21 -8.68
C ARG A 260 -12.03 -0.74 -7.68
N ALA A 261 -11.63 -0.55 -6.44
CA ALA A 261 -12.55 -0.17 -5.37
C ALA A 261 -13.09 1.27 -5.51
N PHE A 262 -12.23 2.22 -5.87
CA PHE A 262 -12.58 3.64 -5.79
C PHE A 262 -12.70 4.35 -7.13
N LEU A 263 -11.96 3.96 -8.19
CA LEU A 263 -12.03 4.65 -9.48
C LEU A 263 -13.02 4.01 -10.44
N GLU A 264 -13.02 2.68 -10.59
CA GLU A 264 -13.93 2.01 -11.53
C GLU A 264 -15.40 2.42 -11.35
N PRO A 265 -15.94 2.53 -10.11
CA PRO A 265 -17.33 2.94 -9.91
C PRO A 265 -17.65 4.37 -10.35
N VAL A 266 -16.63 5.21 -10.51
CA VAL A 266 -16.81 6.67 -10.77
C VAL A 266 -16.26 7.12 -12.13
N LEU A 267 -15.80 6.22 -12.96
CA LEU A 267 -15.24 6.52 -14.29
C LEU A 267 -16.20 7.28 -15.21
N ALA A 268 -17.51 7.11 -15.02
CA ALA A 268 -18.53 7.80 -15.79
C ALA A 268 -18.75 9.26 -15.38
N ARG A 269 -18.15 9.73 -14.28
CA ARG A 269 -18.29 11.12 -13.81
C ARG A 269 -17.62 12.08 -14.79
N SER A 270 -18.37 13.00 -15.34
CA SER A 270 -17.90 13.97 -16.36
C SER A 270 -16.91 15.00 -15.82
N ASN A 271 -16.93 15.23 -14.50
CA ASN A 271 -16.07 16.17 -13.77
C ASN A 271 -14.76 15.55 -13.26
N LEU A 272 -14.52 14.26 -13.51
CA LEU A 272 -13.29 13.54 -13.18
C LEU A 272 -12.51 13.24 -14.46
N MET A 273 -11.27 13.70 -14.52
CA MET A 273 -10.33 13.38 -15.60
C MET A 273 -9.16 12.56 -15.03
N LEU A 274 -8.87 11.41 -15.62
CA LEU A 274 -7.73 10.57 -15.31
C LEU A 274 -6.74 10.59 -16.47
N LEU A 275 -5.47 10.88 -16.20
CA LEU A 275 -4.42 10.90 -17.21
C LEU A 275 -3.31 9.92 -16.81
N ALA A 276 -3.15 8.87 -17.61
CA ALA A 276 -2.11 7.86 -17.48
C ALA A 276 -0.80 8.33 -18.14
N ASP A 277 0.31 7.64 -17.79
CA ASP A 277 1.63 7.89 -18.37
C ASP A 277 2.02 9.38 -18.30
N ALA A 278 1.65 10.03 -17.22
CA ALA A 278 1.79 11.47 -16.98
C ALA A 278 2.56 11.75 -15.67
N PRO A 279 3.85 11.35 -15.58
CA PRO A 279 4.66 11.63 -14.40
C PRO A 279 4.77 13.13 -14.18
N VAL A 280 4.41 13.57 -12.98
CA VAL A 280 4.64 14.95 -12.53
C VAL A 280 6.12 15.12 -12.23
N GLU A 281 6.71 16.21 -12.74
CA GLU A 281 8.12 16.51 -12.55
C GLU A 281 8.35 17.61 -11.50
N SER A 282 7.43 18.57 -11.38
CA SER A 282 7.51 19.63 -10.37
C SER A 282 6.16 20.30 -10.13
N LEU A 283 6.06 21.03 -9.01
CA LEU A 283 4.96 21.91 -8.69
C LEU A 283 5.21 23.30 -9.30
N LEU A 284 4.14 23.98 -9.71
CA LEU A 284 4.17 25.38 -10.16
C LEU A 284 3.89 26.28 -8.96
N ILE A 285 4.96 26.76 -8.34
CA ILE A 285 4.89 27.61 -7.14
C ILE A 285 5.28 29.03 -7.52
N GLU A 286 4.38 29.95 -7.29
CA GLU A 286 4.59 31.39 -7.48
C GLU A 286 4.43 32.09 -6.13
N GLN A 287 5.47 32.80 -5.68
CA GLN A 287 5.56 33.31 -4.32
C GLN A 287 5.38 32.14 -3.30
N SER A 288 4.35 32.16 -2.47
CA SER A 288 4.03 31.12 -1.49
C SER A 288 2.76 30.34 -1.84
N ARG A 289 2.39 30.28 -3.14
CA ARG A 289 1.16 29.62 -3.60
C ARG A 289 1.46 28.57 -4.66
N CYS A 290 0.92 27.38 -4.49
CA CYS A 290 0.93 26.34 -5.51
C CYS A 290 -0.26 26.54 -6.47
N GLY A 291 0.03 26.87 -7.74
CA GLY A 291 -0.97 27.15 -8.78
C GLY A 291 -1.15 26.00 -9.77
N GLY A 292 -0.48 24.86 -9.59
CA GLY A 292 -0.57 23.72 -10.51
C GLY A 292 0.67 22.85 -10.53
N VAL A 293 0.81 22.07 -11.57
CA VAL A 293 1.93 21.14 -11.74
C VAL A 293 2.46 21.13 -13.16
N ARG A 294 3.73 20.74 -13.29
CA ARG A 294 4.39 20.40 -14.54
C ARG A 294 4.52 18.90 -14.65
N TYR A 295 4.04 18.33 -15.73
CA TYR A 295 4.07 16.90 -15.97
C TYR A 295 4.55 16.59 -17.39
N ARG A 296 5.05 15.39 -17.61
CA ARG A 296 5.44 14.89 -18.93
C ARG A 296 4.39 13.93 -19.46
N HIS A 297 3.97 14.13 -20.71
CA HIS A 297 3.09 13.19 -21.39
C HIS A 297 3.50 13.08 -22.86
N GLN A 298 3.64 11.85 -23.37
CA GLN A 298 4.08 11.61 -24.75
C GLN A 298 5.32 12.45 -25.16
N GLN A 299 6.35 12.47 -24.28
CA GLN A 299 7.59 13.26 -24.42
C GLN A 299 7.42 14.79 -24.35
N THR A 300 6.19 15.29 -24.25
CA THR A 300 5.93 16.72 -24.12
C THR A 300 5.81 17.12 -22.65
N LEU A 301 6.52 18.19 -22.30
CA LEU A 301 6.41 18.81 -20.98
C LEU A 301 5.26 19.81 -20.99
N THR A 302 4.32 19.66 -20.07
CA THR A 302 3.06 20.42 -20.04
C THR A 302 2.80 20.98 -18.66
N ASP A 303 2.39 22.23 -18.58
CA ASP A 303 1.92 22.87 -17.35
C ASP A 303 0.39 22.83 -17.30
N VAL A 304 -0.16 22.44 -16.14
CA VAL A 304 -1.61 22.48 -15.87
C VAL A 304 -1.87 23.22 -14.57
N ARG A 305 -2.91 24.07 -14.56
CA ARG A 305 -3.24 24.93 -13.42
C ARG A 305 -4.39 24.38 -12.60
N ALA A 306 -4.30 24.59 -11.27
CA ALA A 306 -5.34 24.31 -10.30
C ALA A 306 -5.83 25.61 -9.65
N GLU A 307 -7.13 25.84 -9.61
CA GLU A 307 -7.71 27.04 -9.03
C GLU A 307 -7.74 26.98 -7.50
N ARG A 308 -8.12 25.83 -6.95
CA ARG A 308 -8.21 25.59 -5.50
C ARG A 308 -6.94 24.96 -4.94
N GLY A 309 -6.31 24.03 -5.68
CA GLY A 309 -4.99 23.55 -5.29
C GLY A 309 -4.57 22.18 -5.78
N VAL A 310 -3.41 21.76 -5.29
CA VAL A 310 -2.75 20.50 -5.63
C VAL A 310 -2.71 19.60 -4.41
N ILE A 311 -3.02 18.32 -4.59
CA ILE A 311 -3.01 17.30 -3.54
C ILE A 311 -1.95 16.26 -3.90
N MET A 312 -0.91 16.19 -3.10
CA MET A 312 0.14 15.18 -3.24
C MET A 312 -0.34 13.84 -2.68
N ALA A 313 -0.36 12.82 -3.51
CA ALA A 313 -0.75 11.45 -3.20
C ALA A 313 0.20 10.43 -3.86
N ALA A 314 1.47 10.83 -4.07
CA ALA A 314 2.49 10.04 -4.75
C ALA A 314 3.20 9.02 -3.83
N GLY A 315 2.80 8.95 -2.56
CA GLY A 315 3.33 8.01 -1.57
C GLY A 315 4.62 8.48 -0.90
N ALA A 316 5.06 7.71 0.12
CA ALA A 316 6.16 8.09 1.00
C ALA A 316 7.54 8.22 0.31
N ILE A 317 7.68 7.77 -0.93
CA ILE A 317 8.93 7.91 -1.69
C ILE A 317 8.84 9.11 -2.65
N ASP A 318 7.80 9.19 -3.46
CA ASP A 318 7.73 10.20 -4.52
C ASP A 318 7.15 11.54 -4.04
N THR A 319 6.32 11.58 -3.01
CA THR A 319 5.83 12.85 -2.45
C THR A 319 6.97 13.73 -1.93
N PRO A 320 7.88 13.28 -1.01
CA PRO A 320 9.00 14.12 -0.60
C PRO A 320 9.98 14.42 -1.74
N ARG A 321 10.18 13.50 -2.68
CA ARG A 321 11.00 13.74 -3.87
C ARG A 321 10.46 14.90 -4.69
N LEU A 322 9.17 14.91 -5.02
CA LEU A 322 8.53 15.97 -5.78
C LEU A 322 8.49 17.30 -5.03
N LEU A 323 8.30 17.28 -3.71
CA LEU A 323 8.43 18.49 -2.88
C LEU A 323 9.83 19.08 -3.01
N MET A 324 10.88 18.27 -2.83
CA MET A 324 12.28 18.74 -2.96
C MET A 324 12.61 19.22 -4.37
N LEU A 325 12.21 18.50 -5.42
CA LEU A 325 12.39 18.94 -6.81
C LEU A 325 11.68 20.27 -7.12
N SER A 326 10.67 20.62 -6.31
CA SER A 326 9.92 21.87 -6.42
C SER A 326 10.44 22.99 -5.52
N GLY A 327 11.56 22.77 -4.82
CA GLY A 327 12.18 23.75 -3.93
C GLY A 327 11.62 23.76 -2.51
N LEU A 328 10.88 22.72 -2.11
CA LEU A 328 10.30 22.57 -0.77
C LEU A 328 11.03 21.44 -0.04
N GLY A 329 11.97 21.76 0.84
CA GLY A 329 12.76 20.76 1.53
C GLY A 329 13.98 21.37 2.24
N PRO A 330 14.95 20.54 2.68
CA PRO A 330 16.14 21.01 3.36
C PRO A 330 16.96 21.96 2.47
N ALA A 331 17.08 23.22 2.87
CA ALA A 331 17.63 24.28 2.03
C ALA A 331 19.04 23.98 1.51
N ASP A 332 19.94 23.45 2.37
CA ASP A 332 21.31 23.15 1.96
C ASP A 332 21.35 22.03 0.92
N HIS A 333 20.59 20.95 1.12
CA HIS A 333 20.47 19.87 0.18
C HIS A 333 19.91 20.34 -1.19
N LEU A 334 18.93 21.24 -1.19
CA LEU A 334 18.38 21.79 -2.42
C LEU A 334 19.44 22.62 -3.17
N ARG A 335 20.20 23.44 -2.45
CA ARG A 335 21.31 24.26 -3.03
C ARG A 335 22.41 23.38 -3.64
N GLU A 336 22.78 22.27 -2.98
CA GLU A 336 23.75 21.30 -3.51
C GLU A 336 23.38 20.78 -4.90
N HIS A 337 22.08 20.68 -5.19
CA HIS A 337 21.56 20.24 -6.49
C HIS A 337 21.17 21.40 -7.42
N GLY A 338 21.47 22.65 -7.06
CA GLY A 338 21.12 23.82 -7.87
C GLY A 338 19.61 24.13 -7.91
N ILE A 339 18.84 23.60 -6.96
CA ILE A 339 17.41 23.83 -6.86
C ILE A 339 17.15 25.09 -6.04
N THR A 340 16.35 26.02 -6.60
CA THR A 340 15.95 27.24 -5.90
C THR A 340 15.09 26.91 -4.68
N VAL A 341 15.54 27.30 -3.49
CA VAL A 341 14.78 27.13 -2.24
C VAL A 341 13.58 28.05 -2.23
N ARG A 342 12.40 27.48 -2.13
CA ARG A 342 11.12 28.21 -2.01
C ARG A 342 10.60 28.21 -0.57
N ALA A 343 10.75 27.10 0.10
CA ALA A 343 10.56 27.00 1.55
C ALA A 343 11.59 26.03 2.16
N ASP A 344 12.24 26.46 3.22
CA ASP A 344 13.12 25.60 4.00
C ASP A 344 12.28 24.72 4.92
N LEU A 345 12.16 23.46 4.55
CA LEU A 345 11.42 22.43 5.27
C LEU A 345 12.35 21.24 5.58
N PRO A 346 13.18 21.36 6.64
CA PRO A 346 14.28 20.43 6.89
C PRO A 346 13.86 18.97 7.03
N GLU A 347 12.63 18.72 7.48
CA GLU A 347 12.10 17.37 7.71
C GLU A 347 11.44 16.74 6.46
N VAL A 348 11.36 17.42 5.32
CA VAL A 348 10.96 16.76 4.07
C VAL A 348 12.00 15.71 3.70
N GLY A 349 11.55 14.46 3.57
CA GLY A 349 12.39 13.29 3.35
C GLY A 349 13.06 12.74 4.61
N ALA A 350 12.91 13.36 5.78
CA ALA A 350 13.33 12.80 7.06
C ALA A 350 12.27 11.83 7.63
N ASN A 351 12.52 11.27 8.81
CA ASN A 351 11.59 10.38 9.53
C ASN A 351 11.11 9.16 8.69
N LEU A 352 11.84 8.76 7.65
CA LEU A 352 11.50 7.55 6.89
C LEU A 352 11.62 6.33 7.80
N HIS A 353 10.58 5.53 7.89
CA HIS A 353 10.63 4.24 8.56
C HIS A 353 9.70 3.24 7.89
N ASP A 354 10.02 1.97 8.06
CA ASP A 354 9.33 0.81 7.49
C ASP A 354 9.34 -0.30 8.54
N HIS A 355 8.44 -1.23 8.45
CA HIS A 355 8.49 -2.46 9.24
C HIS A 355 9.54 -3.41 8.66
N PRO A 356 10.56 -3.80 9.40
CA PRO A 356 11.40 -4.92 8.99
C PRO A 356 10.71 -6.25 9.35
N LEU A 357 10.85 -7.23 8.46
CA LEU A 357 10.44 -8.61 8.71
C LEU A 357 11.63 -9.56 8.52
N VAL A 358 11.52 -10.80 9.02
CA VAL A 358 12.49 -11.87 8.77
C VAL A 358 11.84 -12.93 7.89
N GLY A 359 12.33 -13.04 6.64
CA GLY A 359 12.00 -14.16 5.77
C GLY A 359 12.93 -15.34 6.06
N GLY A 360 12.34 -16.49 6.41
CA GLY A 360 13.12 -17.70 6.56
C GLY A 360 13.05 -18.44 7.90
N VAL A 361 12.15 -18.09 8.83
CA VAL A 361 11.82 -19.07 9.91
C VAL A 361 11.00 -20.16 9.26
N ALA A 362 11.69 -21.21 8.79
CA ALA A 362 11.16 -22.15 7.83
C ALA A 362 11.10 -23.58 8.39
N PHE A 363 10.00 -24.24 8.07
CA PHE A 363 9.73 -25.61 8.49
C PHE A 363 9.51 -26.49 7.27
N GLU A 364 10.27 -27.59 7.17
CA GLU A 364 10.00 -28.66 6.23
C GLU A 364 8.74 -29.40 6.64
N ALA A 365 7.82 -29.56 5.70
CA ALA A 365 6.56 -30.22 5.94
C ALA A 365 6.67 -31.74 5.64
N LYS A 366 5.99 -32.57 6.41
CA LYS A 366 5.91 -34.03 6.22
C LYS A 366 5.23 -34.42 4.89
N ARG A 367 4.47 -33.52 4.32
CA ARG A 367 3.71 -33.68 3.06
C ARG A 367 3.54 -32.33 2.36
N ALA A 368 3.09 -32.35 1.13
CA ALA A 368 2.80 -31.11 0.39
C ALA A 368 1.81 -30.23 1.14
N VAL A 369 2.15 -28.95 1.31
CA VAL A 369 1.26 -27.95 1.90
C VAL A 369 0.17 -27.61 0.86
N PRO A 370 -1.11 -27.68 1.21
CA PRO A 370 -2.19 -27.32 0.30
C PRO A 370 -2.07 -25.85 -0.16
N LEU A 371 -2.54 -25.56 -1.36
CA LEU A 371 -2.63 -24.18 -1.85
C LEU A 371 -3.63 -23.37 -1.01
N SER A 372 -3.32 -22.12 -0.78
CA SER A 372 -4.23 -21.18 -0.12
C SER A 372 -5.40 -20.82 -1.02
N ASN A 373 -6.58 -20.67 -0.45
CA ASN A 373 -7.74 -20.08 -1.11
C ASN A 373 -7.70 -18.53 -1.09
N TYR A 374 -6.73 -17.95 -0.39
CA TYR A 374 -6.56 -16.50 -0.19
C TYR A 374 -5.20 -16.04 -0.72
N ASN A 375 -4.32 -15.51 0.12
CA ASN A 375 -3.04 -14.90 -0.28
C ASN A 375 -1.81 -15.61 0.29
N HIS A 376 -1.93 -16.83 0.81
CA HIS A 376 -0.91 -17.60 1.54
C HIS A 376 -0.60 -17.13 2.97
N GLY A 377 -1.10 -15.96 3.42
CA GLY A 377 -0.83 -15.40 4.75
C GLY A 377 -2.09 -15.29 5.61
N GLU A 378 -2.71 -16.42 5.96
CA GLU A 378 -4.04 -16.47 6.56
C GLU A 378 -4.05 -16.34 8.07
N GLY A 379 -3.04 -16.86 8.77
CA GLY A 379 -2.93 -16.82 10.24
C GLY A 379 -2.01 -15.70 10.71
N MET A 380 -2.46 -14.96 11.73
CA MET A 380 -1.75 -13.82 12.32
C MET A 380 -1.61 -14.00 13.82
N LEU A 381 -0.45 -13.62 14.34
CA LEU A 381 -0.17 -13.57 15.78
C LEU A 381 0.50 -12.23 16.09
N PHE A 382 -0.15 -11.41 16.90
CA PHE A 382 0.39 -10.15 17.41
C PHE A 382 0.83 -10.33 18.85
N ALA A 383 1.95 -9.76 19.22
CA ALA A 383 2.44 -9.79 20.59
C ALA A 383 3.04 -8.44 21.00
N THR A 384 3.00 -8.18 22.30
CA THR A 384 3.69 -7.06 22.96
C THR A 384 4.82 -7.65 23.80
N VAL A 385 6.06 -7.41 23.37
CA VAL A 385 7.25 -8.00 24.02
C VAL A 385 8.05 -6.96 24.82
N ASN A 386 7.88 -5.67 24.51
CA ASN A 386 8.54 -4.57 25.25
C ASN A 386 7.62 -3.88 26.26
N GLY A 387 6.44 -4.45 26.52
CA GLY A 387 5.41 -3.81 27.36
C GLY A 387 4.60 -2.75 26.62
N GLY A 388 3.52 -2.29 27.24
CA GLY A 388 2.61 -1.30 26.65
C GLY A 388 1.31 -1.90 26.13
N ASP A 389 0.51 -1.08 25.47
CA ASP A 389 -0.86 -1.36 25.01
C ASP A 389 -0.98 -1.59 23.49
N VAL A 390 0.13 -1.50 22.78
CA VAL A 390 0.21 -1.62 21.33
C VAL A 390 1.18 -2.74 20.97
N PRO A 391 0.78 -3.73 20.13
CA PRO A 391 1.67 -4.78 19.68
C PRO A 391 2.93 -4.22 19.02
N ASP A 392 4.07 -4.78 19.34
CA ASP A 392 5.36 -4.42 18.75
C ASP A 392 5.94 -5.49 17.83
N VAL A 393 5.37 -6.69 17.85
CA VAL A 393 5.73 -7.78 16.92
C VAL A 393 4.49 -8.43 16.30
N LEU A 394 4.69 -8.96 15.10
CA LEU A 394 3.75 -9.78 14.36
C LEU A 394 4.46 -11.06 13.91
N VAL A 395 3.80 -12.20 13.99
CA VAL A 395 4.21 -13.44 13.32
C VAL A 395 3.09 -13.86 12.37
N MET A 396 3.40 -14.03 11.10
CA MET A 396 2.45 -14.49 10.07
C MET A 396 2.74 -15.95 9.71
N SER A 397 1.68 -16.76 9.56
CA SER A 397 1.77 -18.06 8.91
C SER A 397 1.72 -17.89 7.39
N VAL A 398 2.83 -18.13 6.69
CA VAL A 398 2.91 -18.08 5.22
C VAL A 398 3.06 -19.50 4.69
N THR A 399 2.06 -19.97 3.96
CA THR A 399 1.92 -21.38 3.54
C THR A 399 2.72 -21.74 2.28
N VAL A 400 3.64 -20.86 1.88
CA VAL A 400 4.64 -21.07 0.82
C VAL A 400 6.03 -20.76 1.36
N PRO A 401 7.11 -21.23 0.72
CA PRO A 401 8.46 -20.86 1.11
C PRO A 401 8.67 -19.35 0.96
N PHE A 402 8.83 -18.64 2.07
CA PHE A 402 9.23 -17.22 2.09
C PHE A 402 10.62 -17.12 2.73
N VAL A 403 11.64 -17.60 2.00
CA VAL A 403 13.04 -17.69 2.43
C VAL A 403 13.91 -16.83 1.52
N LEU A 404 14.66 -15.90 2.12
CA LEU A 404 15.55 -15.06 1.34
C LEU A 404 16.80 -15.86 0.86
N PRO A 405 17.36 -15.56 -0.32
CA PRO A 405 18.58 -16.22 -0.81
C PRO A 405 19.77 -16.11 0.15
N THR A 406 19.83 -15.05 0.94
CA THR A 406 20.85 -14.81 2.00
C THR A 406 20.73 -15.77 3.19
N VAL A 407 19.58 -16.42 3.36
CA VAL A 407 19.34 -17.43 4.41
C VAL A 407 19.68 -18.82 3.88
N GLY A 408 19.18 -19.16 2.69
CA GLY A 408 19.44 -20.46 2.05
C GLY A 408 18.34 -20.88 1.07
N THR A 409 18.40 -22.11 0.62
CA THR A 409 17.40 -22.71 -0.28
C THR A 409 16.42 -23.57 0.55
N PRO A 410 15.11 -23.28 0.52
CA PRO A 410 14.12 -24.06 1.23
C PRO A 410 13.90 -25.43 0.55
N PRO A 411 13.48 -26.47 1.30
CA PRO A 411 13.04 -27.74 0.72
C PRO A 411 11.74 -27.58 -0.09
N ALA A 412 11.42 -28.58 -0.92
CA ALA A 412 10.27 -28.53 -1.83
C ALA A 412 8.92 -28.38 -1.08
N HIS A 413 8.78 -29.04 0.05
CA HIS A 413 7.60 -28.92 0.92
C HIS A 413 7.98 -28.10 2.15
N CYS A 414 7.71 -26.81 2.10
CA CYS A 414 8.10 -25.87 3.14
C CYS A 414 7.02 -24.82 3.34
N PHE A 415 6.80 -24.44 4.58
CA PHE A 415 6.07 -23.23 4.97
C PHE A 415 6.93 -22.37 5.89
N THR A 416 6.57 -21.12 6.07
CA THR A 416 7.34 -20.18 6.88
C THR A 416 6.46 -19.49 7.92
N LEU A 417 7.01 -19.27 9.09
CA LEU A 417 6.50 -18.30 10.04
C LEU A 417 7.34 -17.04 9.89
N VAL A 418 6.68 -15.93 9.56
CA VAL A 418 7.33 -14.68 9.18
C VAL A 418 7.17 -13.66 10.31
N PRO A 419 8.18 -13.51 11.20
CA PRO A 419 8.16 -12.46 12.22
C PRO A 419 8.47 -11.09 11.63
N ALA A 420 7.80 -10.06 12.16
CA ALA A 420 7.99 -8.67 11.79
C ALA A 420 7.96 -7.76 13.02
N LEU A 421 8.73 -6.67 12.96
CA LEU A 421 8.73 -5.60 13.96
C LEU A 421 7.69 -4.54 13.54
N LEU A 422 6.75 -4.23 14.44
CA LEU A 422 5.66 -3.29 14.17
C LEU A 422 5.91 -1.87 14.69
N GLN A 423 6.84 -1.67 15.61
CA GLN A 423 7.16 -0.36 16.20
C GLN A 423 8.67 -0.08 16.12
N PRO A 424 9.24 0.04 14.89
CA PRO A 424 10.67 0.32 14.75
C PRO A 424 11.04 1.67 15.35
N GLN A 425 12.19 1.73 16.03
CA GLN A 425 12.80 2.96 16.54
C GLN A 425 13.74 3.60 15.51
N SER A 426 14.29 2.79 14.61
CA SER A 426 15.16 3.26 13.54
C SER A 426 14.45 4.26 12.64
N ARG A 427 15.13 5.38 12.35
CA ARG A 427 14.63 6.44 11.45
C ARG A 427 15.66 6.70 10.37
N GLY A 428 15.22 6.57 9.14
CA GLY A 428 15.97 6.84 7.95
C GLY A 428 15.59 8.16 7.30
N ARG A 429 15.96 8.27 6.04
CA ARG A 429 15.68 9.47 5.25
C ARG A 429 15.66 9.18 3.76
N LEU A 430 15.01 10.07 3.03
CA LEU A 430 15.05 10.14 1.58
C LEU A 430 15.72 11.44 1.16
N ARG A 431 16.58 11.40 0.12
CA ARG A 431 17.25 12.57 -0.47
C ARG A 431 17.23 12.46 -1.99
N LEU A 432 17.35 13.60 -2.66
CA LEU A 432 17.55 13.61 -4.11
C LEU A 432 18.93 13.05 -4.46
N ALA A 433 19.01 12.31 -5.56
CA ALA A 433 20.29 11.94 -6.17
C ALA A 433 20.78 13.05 -7.13
N SER A 434 19.86 13.83 -7.69
CA SER A 434 20.11 15.00 -8.52
C SER A 434 18.83 15.83 -8.73
N ALA A 435 18.94 16.93 -9.47
CA ALA A 435 17.77 17.73 -9.89
C ALA A 435 16.99 17.10 -11.06
N ASP A 436 17.45 16.00 -11.67
CA ASP A 436 16.72 15.33 -12.75
C ASP A 436 15.54 14.51 -12.17
N PRO A 437 14.29 14.84 -12.49
CA PRO A 437 13.12 14.14 -11.98
C PRO A 437 13.01 12.67 -12.43
N ARG A 438 13.84 12.23 -13.39
CA ARG A 438 13.87 10.84 -13.86
C ARG A 438 14.80 9.95 -13.02
N GLN A 439 15.69 10.55 -12.23
CA GLN A 439 16.57 9.78 -11.36
C GLN A 439 15.84 9.33 -10.09
N ALA A 440 16.08 8.07 -9.72
CA ALA A 440 15.56 7.53 -8.46
C ALA A 440 16.17 8.28 -7.26
N PRO A 441 15.40 8.47 -6.18
CA PRO A 441 15.94 9.11 -4.97
C PRO A 441 16.87 8.15 -4.21
N LEU A 442 17.69 8.73 -3.33
CA LEU A 442 18.51 8.00 -2.37
C LEU A 442 17.63 7.62 -1.18
N ILE A 443 17.40 6.32 -0.99
CA ILE A 443 16.50 5.79 0.04
C ILE A 443 17.32 5.10 1.12
N ASP A 444 17.40 5.70 2.30
CA ASP A 444 17.99 5.10 3.50
C ASP A 444 16.87 4.79 4.50
N THR A 445 16.52 3.52 4.64
CA THR A 445 15.48 3.07 5.60
C THR A 445 15.99 2.94 7.02
N ALA A 446 17.31 3.05 7.24
CA ALA A 446 17.97 2.82 8.53
C ALA A 446 17.63 1.45 9.15
N THR A 447 17.40 0.44 8.32
CA THR A 447 16.93 -0.89 8.74
C THR A 447 17.82 -1.47 9.83
N LEU A 448 17.22 -1.77 11.00
CA LEU A 448 17.88 -2.30 12.21
C LEU A 448 19.12 -1.48 12.67
N ARG A 449 19.11 -0.16 12.45
CA ARG A 449 20.17 0.75 12.94
C ARG A 449 20.16 0.81 14.46
N GLU A 450 18.97 0.86 15.06
CA GLU A 450 18.80 0.81 16.49
C GLU A 450 18.89 -0.64 17.01
N GLN A 451 19.71 -0.83 18.06
CA GLN A 451 19.90 -2.16 18.66
C GLN A 451 18.59 -2.74 19.22
N THR A 452 17.71 -1.89 19.73
CA THR A 452 16.37 -2.27 20.22
C THR A 452 15.54 -2.97 19.14
N ASP A 453 15.62 -2.50 17.90
CA ASP A 453 14.88 -3.09 16.76
C ASP A 453 15.39 -4.50 16.48
N LEU A 454 16.71 -4.70 16.48
CA LEU A 454 17.32 -6.02 16.31
C LEU A 454 16.93 -6.97 17.44
N GLU A 455 16.95 -6.50 18.71
CA GLU A 455 16.57 -7.34 19.87
C GLU A 455 15.09 -7.73 19.84
N THR A 456 14.20 -6.78 19.53
CA THR A 456 12.77 -7.03 19.45
C THR A 456 12.44 -8.01 18.32
N LEU A 457 13.06 -7.83 17.15
CA LEU A 457 12.86 -8.72 16.01
C LEU A 457 13.48 -10.12 16.27
N THR A 458 14.57 -10.19 17.06
CA THR A 458 15.14 -11.47 17.52
C THR A 458 14.17 -12.20 18.43
N THR A 459 13.51 -11.50 19.35
CA THR A 459 12.45 -12.08 20.21
C THR A 459 11.25 -12.56 19.38
N ALA A 460 10.88 -11.82 18.31
CA ALA A 460 9.83 -12.26 17.39
C ALA A 460 10.20 -13.60 16.67
N VAL A 461 11.49 -13.78 16.33
CA VAL A 461 12.00 -15.06 15.80
C VAL A 461 11.91 -16.17 16.84
N GLU A 462 12.23 -15.88 18.10
CA GLU A 462 12.10 -16.86 19.21
C GLU A 462 10.64 -17.30 19.36
N ILE A 463 9.68 -16.36 19.36
CA ILE A 463 8.23 -16.65 19.40
C ILE A 463 7.81 -17.52 18.20
N ALA A 464 8.26 -17.19 16.99
CA ALA A 464 7.93 -17.98 15.79
C ALA A 464 8.44 -19.42 15.89
N ARG A 465 9.66 -19.63 16.41
CA ARG A 465 10.24 -20.96 16.65
C ARG A 465 9.49 -21.74 17.71
N GLU A 466 9.15 -21.09 18.83
CA GLU A 466 8.37 -21.70 19.90
C GLU A 466 7.00 -22.16 19.40
N VAL A 467 6.26 -21.32 18.68
CA VAL A 467 4.97 -21.67 18.07
C VAL A 467 5.15 -22.80 17.05
N GLY A 468 6.17 -22.70 16.19
CA GLY A 468 6.46 -23.70 15.17
C GLY A 468 6.82 -25.09 15.72
N SER A 469 7.36 -25.17 16.94
CA SER A 469 7.74 -26.43 17.61
C SER A 469 6.60 -27.09 18.38
N ARG A 470 5.43 -26.46 18.47
CA ARG A 470 4.32 -26.99 19.27
C ARG A 470 3.66 -28.21 18.62
N LYS A 471 3.08 -29.05 19.48
CA LYS A 471 2.41 -30.30 19.08
C LYS A 471 1.26 -30.09 18.10
N GLU A 472 0.58 -28.97 18.15
CA GLU A 472 -0.53 -28.60 17.28
C GLU A 472 -0.09 -28.50 15.79
N LEU A 473 1.17 -28.13 15.54
CA LEU A 473 1.82 -28.18 14.22
C LEU A 473 2.48 -29.53 13.89
N GLY A 474 2.51 -30.46 14.86
CA GLY A 474 3.25 -31.74 14.75
C GLY A 474 2.81 -32.65 13.59
N GLU A 475 1.57 -32.54 13.10
CA GLU A 475 1.13 -33.28 11.91
C GLU A 475 1.76 -32.74 10.62
N TRP A 476 2.17 -31.47 10.61
CA TRP A 476 2.73 -30.78 9.45
C TRP A 476 4.25 -30.71 9.49
N VAL A 477 4.84 -30.39 10.64
CA VAL A 477 6.28 -30.15 10.78
C VAL A 477 7.06 -31.46 10.79
N LEU A 478 7.95 -31.63 9.80
CA LEU A 478 8.99 -32.67 9.83
C LEU A 478 10.18 -32.21 10.68
N ARG A 479 10.67 -31.00 10.41
CA ARG A 479 11.76 -30.35 11.15
C ARG A 479 11.81 -28.84 10.87
N GLU A 480 12.42 -28.08 11.78
CA GLU A 480 12.88 -26.72 11.51
C GLU A 480 14.08 -26.76 10.54
N VAL A 481 14.03 -25.99 9.49
CA VAL A 481 15.11 -25.87 8.49
C VAL A 481 15.94 -24.61 8.76
N PHE A 482 15.29 -23.48 8.96
CA PHE A 482 15.92 -22.19 9.24
C PHE A 482 15.22 -21.51 10.44
N PRO A 483 16.00 -20.92 11.36
CA PRO A 483 17.47 -20.86 11.45
C PRO A 483 18.14 -22.22 11.64
N GLY A 484 17.39 -23.27 11.97
CA GLY A 484 17.84 -24.63 12.21
C GLY A 484 18.27 -24.89 13.67
N PRO A 485 18.40 -26.18 14.04
CA PRO A 485 18.63 -26.59 15.42
C PRO A 485 19.96 -26.12 16.01
N GLN A 486 20.92 -25.71 15.16
CA GLN A 486 22.21 -25.18 15.60
C GLN A 486 22.14 -23.74 16.11
N ALA A 487 21.10 -22.99 15.76
CA ALA A 487 20.92 -21.61 16.23
C ALA A 487 20.31 -21.62 17.65
N THR A 488 21.12 -22.00 18.65
CA THR A 488 20.70 -22.14 20.04
C THR A 488 21.01 -20.91 20.91
N THR A 489 21.88 -20.02 20.45
CA THR A 489 22.25 -18.82 21.20
C THR A 489 21.56 -17.59 20.62
N ARG A 490 21.28 -16.59 21.47
CA ARG A 490 20.73 -15.31 21.02
C ARG A 490 21.63 -14.60 20.01
N SER A 491 22.96 -14.76 20.13
CA SER A 491 23.91 -14.25 19.13
C SER A 491 23.71 -14.87 17.75
N ALA A 492 23.53 -16.20 17.69
CA ALA A 492 23.25 -16.90 16.43
C ALA A 492 21.91 -16.47 15.83
N LEU A 493 20.90 -16.20 16.66
CA LEU A 493 19.61 -15.68 16.21
C LEU A 493 19.72 -14.24 15.68
N ARG A 494 20.50 -13.36 16.30
CA ARG A 494 20.76 -12.01 15.77
C ARG A 494 21.39 -12.06 14.37
N GLU A 495 22.40 -12.92 14.17
CA GLU A 495 23.02 -13.11 12.85
C GLU A 495 22.02 -13.67 11.83
N PHE A 496 21.14 -14.57 12.24
CA PHE A 496 20.06 -15.05 11.41
C PHE A 496 19.08 -13.93 11.05
N VAL A 497 18.67 -13.10 12.03
CA VAL A 497 17.81 -11.92 11.83
C VAL A 497 18.43 -10.99 10.79
N LYS A 498 19.70 -10.59 10.94
CA LYS A 498 20.37 -9.72 9.97
C LYS A 498 20.34 -10.29 8.56
N ARG A 499 20.66 -11.59 8.38
CA ARG A 499 20.64 -12.25 7.08
C ARG A 499 19.23 -12.40 6.50
N GLY A 500 18.22 -12.69 7.34
CA GLY A 500 16.84 -12.90 6.96
C GLY A 500 16.02 -11.62 6.87
N THR A 501 16.56 -10.45 7.25
CA THR A 501 15.80 -9.20 7.24
C THR A 501 15.51 -8.74 5.81
N SER A 502 14.24 -8.39 5.60
CA SER A 502 13.68 -7.76 4.41
C SER A 502 12.75 -6.63 4.85
N PRO A 503 12.49 -5.62 3.99
CA PRO A 503 11.43 -4.67 4.27
C PRO A 503 10.07 -5.38 4.20
N PHE A 504 9.09 -4.85 4.92
CA PHE A 504 7.68 -5.24 4.77
C PHE A 504 6.95 -4.37 3.75
N TYR A 505 7.72 -3.49 3.08
CA TYR A 505 7.25 -2.59 2.02
C TYR A 505 6.23 -1.54 2.50
N HIS A 506 6.38 -1.06 3.72
CA HIS A 506 5.52 -0.10 4.40
C HIS A 506 6.18 1.27 4.66
N PRO A 507 6.98 1.87 3.73
CA PRO A 507 7.64 3.14 3.99
C PRO A 507 6.62 4.23 4.27
N VAL A 508 6.86 5.03 5.32
CA VAL A 508 6.01 6.12 5.79
C VAL A 508 6.82 7.28 6.35
N GLY A 509 6.16 8.39 6.65
CA GLY A 509 6.65 9.42 7.58
C GLY A 509 7.50 10.52 6.96
N THR A 510 7.78 10.48 5.69
CA THR A 510 8.74 11.35 4.97
C THR A 510 8.27 12.79 4.71
N ALA A 511 7.04 13.11 5.06
CA ALA A 511 6.47 14.44 5.12
C ALA A 511 5.47 14.48 6.28
N ARG A 512 5.96 14.15 7.51
CA ARG A 512 5.11 13.92 8.66
C ARG A 512 4.20 15.11 8.97
N MET A 513 2.97 14.82 9.38
CA MET A 513 2.09 15.84 9.94
C MET A 513 2.39 16.10 11.40
N GLY A 514 2.16 17.33 11.85
CA GLY A 514 2.33 17.71 13.26
C GLY A 514 2.04 19.18 13.50
N ALA A 515 1.78 19.54 14.77
CA ALA A 515 1.55 20.91 15.19
C ALA A 515 2.86 21.70 15.35
N ASP A 516 3.98 21.00 15.59
CA ASP A 516 5.29 21.62 15.77
C ASP A 516 5.82 22.26 14.48
N ALA A 517 6.68 23.26 14.62
CA ALA A 517 7.20 24.03 13.49
C ALA A 517 8.11 23.23 12.55
N ALA A 518 8.69 22.13 13.01
CA ALA A 518 9.57 21.28 12.20
C ALA A 518 8.77 20.35 11.27
N ALA A 519 7.52 20.02 11.65
CA ALA A 519 6.66 19.19 10.79
C ALA A 519 6.39 19.89 9.46
N PRO A 520 6.73 19.29 8.29
CA PRO A 520 6.49 19.92 7.00
C PRO A 520 5.01 20.05 6.63
N VAL A 521 4.15 19.26 7.28
CA VAL A 521 2.71 19.25 7.02
C VAL A 521 1.94 19.49 8.32
N THR A 522 0.91 20.33 8.26
CA THR A 522 0.05 20.62 9.42
C THR A 522 -0.93 19.46 9.68
N PRO A 523 -1.60 19.40 10.85
CA PRO A 523 -2.68 18.43 11.08
C PRO A 523 -3.83 18.50 10.06
N GLU A 524 -4.04 19.65 9.39
CA GLU A 524 -5.01 19.84 8.31
C GLU A 524 -4.44 19.40 6.95
N LEU A 525 -3.29 18.73 6.95
CA LEU A 525 -2.59 18.21 5.77
C LEU A 525 -2.05 19.28 4.80
N ARG A 526 -1.95 20.55 5.23
CA ARG A 526 -1.37 21.62 4.42
C ARG A 526 0.15 21.61 4.51
N VAL A 527 0.83 21.83 3.38
CA VAL A 527 2.28 22.04 3.37
C VAL A 527 2.58 23.43 3.99
N ARG A 528 3.45 23.47 4.99
CA ARG A 528 3.77 24.72 5.70
C ARG A 528 4.39 25.75 4.76
N GLY A 529 3.90 26.99 4.87
CA GLY A 529 4.38 28.13 4.09
C GLY A 529 3.99 28.12 2.61
N ILE A 530 3.16 27.17 2.19
CA ILE A 530 2.69 27.09 0.79
C ILE A 530 1.17 26.97 0.76
N ASP A 531 0.51 27.97 0.24
CA ASP A 531 -0.93 27.96 0.03
C ASP A 531 -1.33 26.98 -1.07
N ASN A 532 -2.53 26.42 -0.97
CA ASN A 532 -3.15 25.54 -1.98
C ASN A 532 -2.35 24.27 -2.28
N LEU A 533 -1.61 23.75 -1.28
CA LEU A 533 -0.87 22.50 -1.37
C LEU A 533 -1.13 21.61 -0.17
N TRP A 534 -1.59 20.39 -0.44
CA TRP A 534 -1.84 19.34 0.57
C TRP A 534 -1.00 18.12 0.31
N VAL A 535 -0.73 17.35 1.36
CA VAL A 535 -0.17 16.01 1.28
C VAL A 535 -1.13 15.04 1.96
N ALA A 536 -1.54 13.99 1.27
CA ALA A 536 -2.59 13.09 1.75
C ALA A 536 -2.30 11.60 1.43
N ASP A 537 -1.11 11.13 1.78
CA ASP A 537 -0.68 9.74 1.60
C ASP A 537 0.14 9.22 2.80
N ALA A 538 0.82 8.09 2.65
CA ALA A 538 1.62 7.48 3.73
C ALA A 538 2.74 8.38 4.27
N SER A 539 3.19 9.38 3.51
CA SER A 539 4.26 10.28 3.94
C SER A 539 3.89 11.13 5.16
N VAL A 540 2.59 11.36 5.40
CA VAL A 540 2.13 12.21 6.50
C VAL A 540 2.14 11.54 7.87
N MET A 541 2.26 10.21 7.94
CA MET A 541 2.24 9.50 9.22
C MET A 541 3.38 9.98 10.13
N PRO A 542 3.10 10.52 11.34
CA PRO A 542 4.17 10.91 12.27
C PRO A 542 4.91 9.69 12.81
N GLN A 543 4.19 8.60 13.00
CA GLN A 543 4.70 7.27 13.35
C GLN A 543 3.93 6.22 12.56
N ILE A 544 4.62 5.13 12.16
CA ILE A 544 4.00 4.02 11.45
C ILE A 544 2.94 3.33 12.33
N VAL A 545 1.80 2.99 11.74
CA VAL A 545 0.77 2.20 12.46
C VAL A 545 1.29 0.80 12.75
N PRO A 546 0.96 0.19 13.90
CA PRO A 546 1.40 -1.16 14.25
C PRO A 546 0.60 -2.23 13.48
N ALA A 547 0.59 -2.11 12.16
CA ALA A 547 -0.16 -2.95 11.22
C ALA A 547 0.31 -2.71 9.77
N MET A 548 -0.22 -3.48 8.84
CA MET A 548 -0.05 -3.19 7.41
C MET A 548 -0.62 -1.82 7.05
N THR A 549 0.14 -1.00 6.35
CA THR A 549 -0.15 0.44 6.22
C THR A 549 -1.27 0.80 5.26
N ASN A 550 -1.69 -0.11 4.35
CA ASN A 550 -2.65 0.22 3.30
C ASN A 550 -4.01 0.69 3.84
N ALA A 551 -4.55 0.04 4.88
CA ALA A 551 -5.82 0.43 5.49
C ALA A 551 -5.74 1.84 6.12
N ALA A 552 -4.62 2.15 6.80
CA ALA A 552 -4.39 3.47 7.36
C ALA A 552 -4.30 4.55 6.26
N VAL A 553 -3.67 4.25 5.12
CA VAL A 553 -3.61 5.18 3.96
C VAL A 553 -4.99 5.44 3.38
N VAL A 554 -5.86 4.42 3.29
CA VAL A 554 -7.26 4.62 2.89
C VAL A 554 -7.95 5.58 3.85
N ALA A 555 -7.82 5.36 5.16
CA ALA A 555 -8.47 6.19 6.17
C ALA A 555 -7.89 7.63 6.21
N ILE A 556 -6.58 7.80 5.99
CA ILE A 556 -5.97 9.13 5.82
C ILE A 556 -6.62 9.87 4.65
N ALA A 557 -6.74 9.22 3.49
CA ALA A 557 -7.32 9.84 2.30
C ALA A 557 -8.81 10.13 2.44
N GLU A 558 -9.56 9.27 3.15
CA GLU A 558 -10.97 9.52 3.51
C GLU A 558 -11.12 10.80 4.34
N ARG A 559 -10.30 10.94 5.39
CA ARG A 559 -10.30 12.15 6.22
C ARG A 559 -9.78 13.37 5.45
N ALA A 560 -8.75 13.20 4.64
CA ALA A 560 -8.20 14.28 3.83
C ALA A 560 -9.24 14.87 2.88
N ALA A 561 -10.10 14.04 2.29
CA ALA A 561 -11.18 14.51 1.43
C ALA A 561 -12.12 15.47 2.17
N ASP A 562 -12.46 15.17 3.44
CA ASP A 562 -13.30 16.04 4.27
C ASP A 562 -12.59 17.36 4.61
N LEU A 563 -11.31 17.30 5.03
CA LEU A 563 -10.51 18.48 5.35
C LEU A 563 -10.33 19.41 4.16
N ILE A 564 -10.11 18.86 2.96
CA ILE A 564 -9.91 19.61 1.72
C ILE A 564 -11.24 20.22 1.25
N ALA A 565 -12.33 19.47 1.30
CA ALA A 565 -13.67 19.99 0.97
C ALA A 565 -14.09 21.14 1.90
N GLY A 566 -13.85 21.01 3.21
CA GLY A 566 -14.16 22.03 4.20
C GLY A 566 -13.27 23.28 4.16
N ALA A 567 -12.15 23.24 3.44
CA ALA A 567 -11.21 24.38 3.36
C ALA A 567 -11.74 25.57 2.54
N PHE A 568 -12.82 25.40 1.79
CA PHE A 568 -13.44 26.40 0.91
C PHE A 568 -14.96 26.48 1.08
N GLY A 569 -15.51 25.85 2.15
CA GLY A 569 -16.92 25.89 2.55
C GLY A 569 -17.25 27.11 3.41
#